data_a48d4fcd3bbae6b17246ac84e3e44b6f
#
_entry.id   a48d4fcd3bbae6b17246ac84e3e44b6f
#
_cell.length_a   1.000
_cell.length_b   1.000
_cell.length_c   1.000
_cell.angle_alpha   90.00
_cell.angle_beta   90.00
_cell.angle_gamma   90.00
#
_symmetry.space_group_name_H-M   'P 1'
#
loop_
_entity.id
_entity.type
_entity.pdbx_description
1 polymer ?
#
loop_
_entity_poly.entity_id
_entity_poly.type
_entity_poly.pdbx_seq_one_letter_code
_entity_poly.pdbx_strand_id
1 'polypeptide(L)'
;KITGLAIDKGIRIAYGAMESGAVELVSMQFEQRARWNVGHVADRPAGDWADYLRGATWALGRRYPLSVGLRGVIEGSLPIGGLSSSAAVIIAFLSALCRVNGVCLTAQELIDVAQEAENQYVGVACGKLDQSCEVLSKKNHLLYLDTLDGSYELIPQRMDMKPYKIAIFFSGVERTLAGSAFNMRVDELLSAAYALMAYAGMDYGKFSEAATRFVPVEIYHRYKSRLPESWARRAEHWYTEFDRVQRGAEAWRRGDLEEYGRLSFESGKSSIQNWETGSPELKKLYELMTRTDGIYGGRFSGAGFKGCCMALIDPAFAESIERTVSKKYLEAFPGLRGKYSFHLCDSADGVSL
;
A
#
# COMPACT_ATOMS: atom_id res chain seq x y z
N LYS A 1 9.98 -3.40 9.06
CA LYS A 1 8.73 -3.94 9.63
C LYS A 1 7.56 -3.04 9.29
N ILE A 2 6.37 -3.62 9.18
CA ILE A 2 5.12 -2.92 8.84
C ILE A 2 3.95 -3.47 9.66
N THR A 3 2.89 -2.67 9.82
CA THR A 3 1.58 -3.13 10.27
C THR A 3 0.53 -2.78 9.23
N GLY A 4 -0.49 -3.63 9.10
CA GLY A 4 -1.58 -3.43 8.15
C GLY A 4 -2.83 -4.23 8.47
N LEU A 5 -3.89 -3.92 7.76
CA LEU A 5 -5.20 -4.56 7.83
C LEU A 5 -5.78 -4.64 6.41
N ALA A 6 -6.40 -5.77 6.05
CA ALA A 6 -7.30 -5.78 4.91
C ALA A 6 -8.68 -5.22 5.32
N ILE A 7 -9.41 -4.71 4.35
CA ILE A 7 -10.76 -4.16 4.54
C ILE A 7 -11.80 -4.92 3.71
N ASP A 8 -13.06 -4.78 4.08
CA ASP A 8 -14.22 -5.41 3.43
C ASP A 8 -14.59 -4.81 2.04
N LYS A 9 -13.71 -3.98 1.50
CA LYS A 9 -13.77 -3.43 0.12
C LYS A 9 -12.64 -4.02 -0.69
N GLY A 10 -12.88 -4.29 -1.96
CA GLY A 10 -11.84 -4.92 -2.78
C GLY A 10 -12.18 -4.94 -4.26
N ILE A 11 -11.39 -5.68 -5.00
CA ILE A 11 -11.56 -5.92 -6.44
C ILE A 11 -12.13 -7.31 -6.66
N ARG A 12 -13.10 -7.40 -7.54
CA ARG A 12 -13.74 -8.65 -8.00
C ARG A 12 -13.45 -8.87 -9.46
N ILE A 13 -13.21 -10.12 -9.81
CA ILE A 13 -13.08 -10.55 -11.20
C ILE A 13 -14.07 -11.69 -11.45
N ALA A 14 -14.95 -11.50 -12.42
CA ALA A 14 -15.80 -12.55 -12.96
C ALA A 14 -15.18 -13.01 -14.28
N TYR A 15 -14.86 -14.31 -14.42
CA TYR A 15 -14.10 -14.79 -15.56
C TYR A 15 -14.49 -16.19 -16.00
N GLY A 16 -14.16 -16.52 -17.27
CA GLY A 16 -14.16 -17.86 -17.84
C GLY A 16 -12.83 -18.15 -18.50
N ALA A 17 -12.43 -19.43 -18.54
CA ALA A 17 -11.20 -19.88 -19.18
C ALA A 17 -11.22 -19.68 -20.70
N MET A 18 -10.06 -19.41 -21.28
CA MET A 18 -9.83 -19.27 -22.73
C MET A 18 -8.68 -20.17 -23.15
N GLU A 19 -9.01 -21.32 -23.71
CA GLU A 19 -8.04 -22.36 -24.17
C GLU A 19 -7.06 -21.85 -25.23
N SER A 20 -7.40 -20.77 -25.92
CA SER A 20 -6.51 -20.11 -26.88
C SER A 20 -5.34 -19.35 -26.26
N GLY A 21 -5.25 -19.31 -24.93
CA GLY A 21 -4.27 -18.47 -24.22
C GLY A 21 -4.58 -16.97 -24.27
N ALA A 22 -5.67 -16.55 -24.91
CA ALA A 22 -6.06 -15.15 -24.97
C ALA A 22 -6.59 -14.66 -23.61
N VAL A 23 -6.17 -13.46 -23.21
CA VAL A 23 -6.74 -12.71 -22.09
C VAL A 23 -7.54 -11.55 -22.66
N GLU A 24 -8.84 -11.47 -22.32
CA GLU A 24 -9.75 -10.43 -22.75
C GLU A 24 -10.51 -9.91 -21.53
N LEU A 25 -10.19 -8.70 -21.08
CA LEU A 25 -10.76 -8.12 -19.87
C LEU A 25 -11.42 -6.76 -20.12
N VAL A 26 -12.49 -6.53 -19.39
CA VAL A 26 -13.18 -5.24 -19.32
C VAL A 26 -13.06 -4.71 -17.90
N SER A 27 -12.57 -3.50 -17.75
CA SER A 27 -12.66 -2.79 -16.48
C SER A 27 -13.92 -1.93 -16.46
N MET A 28 -14.79 -2.17 -15.48
CA MET A 28 -16.00 -1.39 -15.31
C MET A 28 -15.71 0.05 -14.87
N GLN A 29 -14.66 0.24 -14.10
CA GLN A 29 -14.30 1.57 -13.59
C GLN A 29 -13.62 2.47 -14.64
N PHE A 30 -12.84 1.87 -15.57
CA PHE A 30 -12.22 2.61 -16.67
C PHE A 30 -13.08 2.62 -17.93
N GLU A 31 -14.13 1.80 -18.00
CA GLU A 31 -14.95 1.58 -19.20
C GLU A 31 -14.09 1.19 -20.44
N GLN A 32 -13.00 0.47 -20.17
CA GLN A 32 -11.99 0.10 -21.18
C GLN A 32 -11.82 -1.41 -21.27
N ARG A 33 -11.39 -1.84 -22.43
CA ARG A 33 -11.04 -3.23 -22.73
C ARG A 33 -9.54 -3.39 -22.91
N ALA A 34 -8.99 -4.51 -22.49
CA ALA A 34 -7.63 -4.90 -22.74
C ALA A 34 -7.55 -6.33 -23.27
N ARG A 35 -6.57 -6.60 -24.15
CA ARG A 35 -6.34 -7.92 -24.72
C ARG A 35 -4.86 -8.18 -24.86
N TRP A 36 -4.44 -9.41 -24.52
CA TRP A 36 -3.10 -9.95 -24.77
C TRP A 36 -3.16 -11.49 -24.82
N ASN A 37 -2.02 -12.17 -24.97
CA ASN A 37 -1.92 -13.62 -24.89
C ASN A 37 -0.96 -14.00 -23.75
N VAL A 38 -1.28 -15.05 -22.97
CA VAL A 38 -0.43 -15.49 -21.85
C VAL A 38 0.94 -15.96 -22.30
N GLY A 39 1.06 -16.53 -23.50
CA GLY A 39 2.33 -16.97 -24.10
C GLY A 39 3.15 -15.84 -24.72
N HIS A 40 2.59 -14.62 -24.85
CA HIS A 40 3.29 -13.50 -25.47
C HIS A 40 2.84 -12.18 -24.83
N VAL A 41 3.50 -11.80 -23.76
CA VAL A 41 3.33 -10.49 -23.12
C VAL A 41 4.41 -9.56 -23.65
N ALA A 42 4.05 -8.33 -24.01
CA ALA A 42 5.02 -7.33 -24.47
C ALA A 42 6.08 -7.06 -23.38
N ASP A 43 7.33 -6.87 -23.81
CA ASP A 43 8.46 -6.63 -22.87
C ASP A 43 8.39 -5.27 -22.15
N ARG A 44 7.52 -4.38 -22.59
CA ARG A 44 7.37 -3.02 -22.04
C ARG A 44 5.91 -2.72 -21.77
N PRO A 45 5.62 -1.97 -20.68
CA PRO A 45 4.27 -1.52 -20.38
C PRO A 45 3.75 -0.57 -21.48
N ALA A 46 2.44 -0.62 -21.72
CA ALA A 46 1.75 0.23 -22.69
C ALA A 46 1.38 1.62 -22.12
N GLY A 47 1.44 1.78 -20.81
CA GLY A 47 1.03 3.00 -20.10
C GLY A 47 -0.47 3.05 -19.77
N ASP A 48 -1.16 1.91 -19.80
CA ASP A 48 -2.59 1.80 -19.48
C ASP A 48 -2.86 0.99 -18.19
N TRP A 49 -4.14 0.95 -17.78
CA TRP A 49 -4.58 0.28 -16.56
C TRP A 49 -4.27 -1.24 -16.55
N ALA A 50 -4.17 -1.86 -17.72
CA ALA A 50 -3.95 -3.30 -17.84
C ALA A 50 -2.48 -3.71 -17.70
N ASP A 51 -1.55 -2.77 -17.59
CA ASP A 51 -0.14 -3.07 -17.41
C ASP A 51 0.14 -3.83 -16.11
N TYR A 52 -0.65 -3.59 -15.06
CA TYR A 52 -0.60 -4.39 -13.84
C TYR A 52 -0.90 -5.87 -14.09
N LEU A 53 -1.84 -6.17 -14.96
CA LEU A 53 -2.27 -7.52 -15.31
C LEU A 53 -1.34 -8.18 -16.33
N ARG A 54 -0.81 -7.41 -17.27
CA ARG A 54 0.26 -7.86 -18.16
C ARG A 54 1.52 -8.19 -17.36
N GLY A 55 1.90 -7.33 -16.41
CA GLY A 55 2.99 -7.58 -15.48
C GLY A 55 2.79 -8.84 -14.64
N ALA A 56 1.58 -9.06 -14.15
CA ALA A 56 1.21 -10.29 -13.43
C ALA A 56 1.35 -11.54 -14.34
N THR A 57 0.88 -11.47 -15.59
CA THR A 57 1.06 -12.56 -16.56
C THR A 57 2.54 -12.80 -16.85
N TRP A 58 3.31 -11.74 -17.06
CA TRP A 58 4.74 -11.79 -17.30
C TRP A 58 5.51 -12.41 -16.13
N ALA A 59 5.25 -11.96 -14.89
CA ALA A 59 5.93 -12.47 -13.70
C ALA A 59 5.60 -13.94 -13.41
N LEU A 60 4.33 -14.34 -13.56
CA LEU A 60 3.91 -15.72 -13.37
C LEU A 60 4.46 -16.63 -14.48
N GLY A 61 4.42 -16.17 -15.74
CA GLY A 61 4.90 -16.93 -16.91
C GLY A 61 6.40 -17.22 -16.90
N ARG A 62 7.20 -16.47 -16.14
CA ARG A 62 8.63 -16.73 -15.92
C ARG A 62 8.88 -17.92 -14.98
N ARG A 63 7.88 -18.31 -14.18
CA ARG A 63 7.97 -19.39 -13.20
C ARG A 63 7.20 -20.65 -13.63
N TYR A 64 6.10 -20.46 -14.32
CA TYR A 64 5.16 -21.53 -14.69
C TYR A 64 4.76 -21.40 -16.16
N PRO A 65 4.66 -22.52 -16.89
CA PRO A 65 4.11 -22.50 -18.25
C PRO A 65 2.62 -22.13 -18.21
N LEU A 66 2.23 -21.09 -18.94
CA LEU A 66 0.86 -20.66 -19.06
C LEU A 66 0.34 -20.94 -20.46
N SER A 67 -0.78 -21.64 -20.55
CA SER A 67 -1.43 -22.01 -21.83
C SER A 67 -2.87 -21.53 -21.92
N VAL A 68 -3.54 -21.35 -20.77
CA VAL A 68 -4.95 -20.95 -20.70
C VAL A 68 -5.03 -19.50 -20.29
N GLY A 69 -5.68 -18.69 -21.11
CA GLY A 69 -6.03 -17.32 -20.80
C GLY A 69 -7.37 -17.21 -20.10
N LEU A 70 -7.92 -15.99 -20.02
CA LEU A 70 -9.25 -15.78 -19.44
C LEU A 70 -9.99 -14.61 -20.09
N ARG A 71 -11.32 -14.72 -20.14
CA ARG A 71 -12.20 -13.61 -20.51
C ARG A 71 -13.00 -13.21 -19.28
N GLY A 72 -13.08 -11.91 -18.99
CA GLY A 72 -13.78 -11.49 -17.80
C GLY A 72 -14.01 -10.00 -17.66
N VAL A 73 -14.63 -9.68 -16.52
CA VAL A 73 -14.95 -8.30 -16.11
C VAL A 73 -14.34 -8.05 -14.74
N ILE A 74 -13.75 -6.89 -14.57
CA ILE A 74 -13.15 -6.43 -13.31
C ILE A 74 -13.95 -5.26 -12.78
N GLU A 75 -14.30 -5.34 -11.49
CA GLU A 75 -15.01 -4.30 -10.75
C GLU A 75 -14.34 -4.06 -9.39
N GLY A 76 -14.15 -2.80 -9.04
CA GLY A 76 -13.68 -2.38 -7.71
C GLY A 76 -14.80 -1.72 -6.91
N SER A 77 -14.81 -1.93 -5.60
CA SER A 77 -15.81 -1.36 -4.69
C SER A 77 -15.42 0.00 -4.10
N LEU A 78 -14.24 0.51 -4.45
CA LEU A 78 -13.73 1.84 -4.07
C LEU A 78 -13.31 2.62 -5.32
N PRO A 79 -13.23 3.96 -5.25
CA PRO A 79 -12.66 4.77 -6.32
C PRO A 79 -11.22 4.38 -6.64
N ILE A 80 -10.82 4.58 -7.91
CA ILE A 80 -9.47 4.28 -8.37
C ILE A 80 -8.46 5.22 -7.69
N GLY A 81 -7.38 4.63 -7.22
CA GLY A 81 -6.21 5.36 -6.77
C GLY A 81 -6.23 5.80 -5.31
N GLY A 82 -5.51 5.11 -4.50
CA GLY A 82 -5.20 5.55 -3.15
C GLY A 82 -5.33 4.51 -2.06
N LEU A 83 -5.97 3.38 -2.33
CA LEU A 83 -6.03 2.25 -1.38
C LEU A 83 -5.60 0.96 -2.08
N SER A 84 -4.31 0.85 -2.37
CA SER A 84 -3.67 -0.39 -2.86
C SER A 84 -4.37 -1.09 -4.04
N SER A 85 -5.11 -0.33 -4.87
CA SER A 85 -5.89 -0.92 -5.97
C SER A 85 -5.02 -1.64 -7.01
N SER A 86 -3.74 -1.29 -7.15
CA SER A 86 -2.78 -1.96 -8.02
C SER A 86 -2.47 -3.38 -7.51
N ALA A 87 -2.11 -3.52 -6.25
CA ALA A 87 -1.87 -4.83 -5.64
C ALA A 87 -3.13 -5.68 -5.67
N ALA A 88 -4.30 -5.12 -5.30
CA ALA A 88 -5.58 -5.83 -5.30
C ALA A 88 -5.97 -6.38 -6.67
N VAL A 89 -5.81 -5.60 -7.76
CA VAL A 89 -6.12 -6.07 -9.10
C VAL A 89 -5.12 -7.13 -9.58
N ILE A 90 -3.84 -7.00 -9.24
CA ILE A 90 -2.82 -8.00 -9.54
C ILE A 90 -3.14 -9.32 -8.85
N ILE A 91 -3.41 -9.30 -7.54
CA ILE A 91 -3.69 -10.51 -6.75
C ILE A 91 -4.99 -11.19 -7.20
N ALA A 92 -6.06 -10.43 -7.43
CA ALA A 92 -7.31 -10.98 -7.96
C ALA A 92 -7.11 -11.66 -9.33
N PHE A 93 -6.35 -11.03 -10.21
CA PHE A 93 -6.04 -11.58 -11.53
C PHE A 93 -5.10 -12.78 -11.45
N LEU A 94 -4.03 -12.74 -10.66
CA LEU A 94 -3.14 -13.87 -10.44
C LEU A 94 -3.90 -15.09 -9.91
N SER A 95 -4.78 -14.88 -8.92
CA SER A 95 -5.61 -15.97 -8.38
C SER A 95 -6.49 -16.62 -9.47
N ALA A 96 -7.08 -15.81 -10.37
CA ALA A 96 -7.85 -16.31 -11.49
C ALA A 96 -6.97 -17.05 -12.51
N LEU A 97 -5.82 -16.46 -12.87
CA LEU A 97 -4.90 -17.03 -13.86
C LEU A 97 -4.25 -18.32 -13.36
N CYS A 98 -3.87 -18.40 -12.10
CA CYS A 98 -3.40 -19.62 -11.46
C CYS A 98 -4.46 -20.72 -11.51
N ARG A 99 -5.69 -20.39 -11.18
CA ARG A 99 -6.80 -21.36 -11.17
C ARG A 99 -7.06 -21.99 -12.53
N VAL A 100 -7.07 -21.21 -13.61
CA VAL A 100 -7.32 -21.75 -14.97
C VAL A 100 -6.12 -22.53 -15.52
N ASN A 101 -4.90 -22.29 -15.03
CA ASN A 101 -3.70 -23.00 -15.44
C ASN A 101 -3.29 -24.12 -14.46
N GLY A 102 -4.07 -24.41 -13.40
CA GLY A 102 -3.74 -25.43 -12.41
C GLY A 102 -2.47 -25.12 -11.60
N VAL A 103 -2.09 -23.86 -11.49
CA VAL A 103 -0.93 -23.41 -10.70
C VAL A 103 -1.34 -23.19 -9.26
N CYS A 104 -0.62 -23.78 -8.32
CA CYS A 104 -0.81 -23.56 -6.88
C CYS A 104 0.38 -22.76 -6.34
N LEU A 105 0.12 -21.55 -5.88
CA LEU A 105 1.11 -20.72 -5.21
C LEU A 105 0.89 -20.77 -3.71
N THR A 106 1.98 -20.74 -2.96
CA THR A 106 1.95 -20.38 -1.54
C THR A 106 1.64 -18.89 -1.38
N ALA A 107 1.20 -18.47 -0.20
CA ALA A 107 0.95 -17.06 0.10
C ALA A 107 2.18 -16.18 -0.20
N GLN A 108 3.38 -16.65 0.18
CA GLN A 108 4.63 -15.92 -0.06
C GLN A 108 4.93 -15.81 -1.56
N GLU A 109 4.75 -16.88 -2.33
CA GLU A 109 4.96 -16.83 -3.78
C GLU A 109 3.99 -15.88 -4.47
N LEU A 110 2.72 -15.86 -4.05
CA LEU A 110 1.74 -14.91 -4.60
C LEU A 110 2.14 -13.45 -4.32
N ILE A 111 2.59 -13.16 -3.10
CA ILE A 111 3.10 -11.84 -2.71
C ILE A 111 4.31 -11.46 -3.58
N ASP A 112 5.26 -12.38 -3.76
CA ASP A 112 6.49 -12.12 -4.51
C ASP A 112 6.21 -11.92 -6.00
N VAL A 113 5.34 -12.72 -6.60
CA VAL A 113 4.92 -12.56 -8.01
C VAL A 113 4.19 -11.23 -8.21
N ALA A 114 3.30 -10.87 -7.29
CA ALA A 114 2.57 -9.61 -7.35
C ALA A 114 3.50 -8.39 -7.24
N GLN A 115 4.47 -8.43 -6.31
CA GLN A 115 5.47 -7.37 -6.19
C GLN A 115 6.39 -7.29 -7.41
N GLU A 116 6.83 -8.43 -7.95
CA GLU A 116 7.66 -8.48 -9.16
C GLU A 116 6.94 -7.83 -10.35
N ALA A 117 5.65 -8.10 -10.51
CA ALA A 117 4.83 -7.48 -11.55
C ALA A 117 4.83 -5.92 -11.44
N GLU A 118 4.67 -5.38 -10.23
CA GLU A 118 4.71 -3.93 -10.00
C GLU A 118 6.11 -3.34 -10.19
N ASN A 119 7.14 -3.98 -9.62
CA ASN A 119 8.48 -3.41 -9.57
C ASN A 119 9.22 -3.56 -10.89
N GLN A 120 9.18 -4.74 -11.51
CA GLN A 120 10.01 -5.04 -12.67
C GLN A 120 9.30 -4.74 -14.00
N TYR A 121 7.98 -4.96 -14.07
CA TYR A 121 7.24 -4.72 -15.30
C TYR A 121 6.66 -3.29 -15.34
N VAL A 122 5.90 -2.88 -14.31
CA VAL A 122 5.28 -1.55 -14.27
C VAL A 122 6.30 -0.45 -13.92
N GLY A 123 7.36 -0.78 -13.16
CA GLY A 123 8.44 0.13 -12.80
C GLY A 123 8.17 0.98 -11.55
N VAL A 124 7.32 0.52 -10.65
CA VAL A 124 7.06 1.18 -9.36
C VAL A 124 7.83 0.46 -8.25
N ALA A 125 8.81 1.10 -7.64
CA ALA A 125 9.64 0.53 -6.57
C ALA A 125 8.87 0.38 -5.24
N CYS A 126 7.72 -0.34 -5.27
CA CYS A 126 6.91 -0.56 -4.07
C CYS A 126 7.53 -1.61 -3.13
N GLY A 127 7.22 -1.48 -1.82
CA GLY A 127 7.45 -2.54 -0.83
C GLY A 127 6.37 -3.63 -0.90
N LYS A 128 6.41 -4.57 0.05
CA LYS A 128 5.48 -5.71 0.13
C LYS A 128 4.23 -5.45 0.99
N LEU A 129 4.00 -4.22 1.47
CA LEU A 129 2.92 -3.95 2.43
C LEU A 129 1.55 -4.32 1.86
N ASP A 130 1.23 -3.77 0.70
CA ASP A 130 -0.10 -3.89 0.10
C ASP A 130 -0.42 -5.35 -0.23
N GLN A 131 0.48 -6.01 -0.97
CA GLN A 131 0.34 -7.41 -1.33
C GLN A 131 0.24 -8.33 -0.09
N SER A 132 1.05 -8.05 0.95
CA SER A 132 1.01 -8.83 2.19
C SER A 132 -0.29 -8.63 2.96
N CYS A 133 -0.81 -7.42 3.02
CA CYS A 133 -2.12 -7.17 3.65
C CYS A 133 -3.24 -7.91 2.93
N GLU A 134 -3.24 -7.88 1.60
CA GLU A 134 -4.27 -8.54 0.80
C GLU A 134 -4.22 -10.07 0.84
N VAL A 135 -3.05 -10.65 1.10
CA VAL A 135 -2.88 -12.11 1.14
C VAL A 135 -2.93 -12.66 2.57
N LEU A 136 -2.27 -12.00 3.53
CA LEU A 136 -2.04 -12.54 4.87
C LEU A 136 -3.02 -12.06 5.94
N SER A 137 -3.79 -11.00 5.68
CA SER A 137 -4.67 -10.44 6.71
C SER A 137 -5.75 -11.40 7.15
N LYS A 138 -6.19 -11.23 8.39
CA LYS A 138 -7.32 -11.91 8.98
C LYS A 138 -8.23 -10.89 9.65
N LYS A 139 -9.53 -11.07 9.49
CA LYS A 139 -10.53 -10.22 10.12
C LYS A 139 -10.28 -10.10 11.63
N ASN A 140 -10.38 -8.89 12.15
CA ASN A 140 -10.13 -8.57 13.56
C ASN A 140 -8.70 -8.88 14.04
N HIS A 141 -7.71 -8.90 13.13
CA HIS A 141 -6.30 -9.03 13.47
C HIS A 141 -5.48 -7.94 12.79
N LEU A 142 -4.53 -7.39 13.51
CA LEU A 142 -3.48 -6.55 12.92
C LEU A 142 -2.40 -7.48 12.35
N LEU A 143 -2.08 -7.33 11.08
CA LEU A 143 -0.90 -7.95 10.48
C LEU A 143 0.34 -7.17 10.93
N TYR A 144 1.31 -7.85 11.54
CA TYR A 144 2.64 -7.33 11.84
C TYR A 144 3.67 -8.17 11.10
N LEU A 145 4.34 -7.58 10.11
CA LEU A 145 5.21 -8.28 9.17
C LEU A 145 6.63 -7.71 9.22
N ASP A 146 7.63 -8.57 9.23
CA ASP A 146 9.01 -8.20 8.90
C ASP A 146 9.26 -8.43 7.41
N THR A 147 9.48 -7.35 6.67
CA THR A 147 9.69 -7.40 5.21
C THR A 147 11.08 -7.92 4.83
N LEU A 148 11.98 -8.15 5.79
CA LEU A 148 13.30 -8.68 5.53
C LEU A 148 13.28 -10.19 5.25
N ASP A 149 12.55 -10.93 6.08
CA ASP A 149 12.49 -12.39 6.03
C ASP A 149 11.09 -12.96 5.75
N GLY A 150 10.07 -12.09 5.64
CA GLY A 150 8.68 -12.48 5.42
C GLY A 150 7.98 -13.03 6.66
N SER A 151 8.64 -13.06 7.82
CA SER A 151 8.00 -13.49 9.06
C SER A 151 6.89 -12.54 9.48
N TYR A 152 5.76 -13.07 9.94
CA TYR A 152 4.62 -12.27 10.34
C TYR A 152 3.88 -12.83 11.53
N GLU A 153 3.12 -11.96 12.18
CA GLU A 153 2.21 -12.27 13.27
C GLU A 153 0.84 -11.64 12.97
N LEU A 154 -0.21 -12.38 13.23
CA LEU A 154 -1.58 -11.88 13.23
C LEU A 154 -1.97 -11.59 14.68
N ILE A 155 -1.93 -10.33 15.08
CA ILE A 155 -2.22 -9.89 16.45
C ILE A 155 -3.73 -9.71 16.59
N PRO A 156 -4.43 -10.53 17.37
CA PRO A 156 -5.88 -10.44 17.48
C PRO A 156 -6.32 -9.13 18.16
N GLN A 157 -7.46 -8.61 17.72
CA GLN A 157 -8.16 -7.56 18.45
C GLN A 157 -8.61 -8.10 19.81
N ARG A 158 -8.29 -7.41 20.88
CA ARG A 158 -8.74 -7.80 22.23
C ARG A 158 -10.23 -7.48 22.41
N MET A 159 -10.90 -8.26 23.22
CA MET A 159 -12.32 -8.05 23.55
C MET A 159 -12.58 -6.75 24.33
N ASP A 160 -11.60 -6.28 25.09
CA ASP A 160 -11.64 -5.05 25.87
C ASP A 160 -11.09 -3.83 25.14
N MET A 161 -10.66 -3.99 23.89
CA MET A 161 -10.25 -2.89 23.01
C MET A 161 -11.46 -2.02 22.66
N LYS A 162 -11.28 -0.71 22.60
CA LYS A 162 -12.32 0.22 22.12
C LYS A 162 -12.82 -0.20 20.73
N PRO A 163 -14.12 -0.09 20.47
CA PRO A 163 -14.66 -0.38 19.14
C PRO A 163 -14.06 0.59 18.11
N TYR A 164 -13.80 0.09 16.91
CA TYR A 164 -13.32 0.92 15.82
C TYR A 164 -13.93 0.52 14.48
N LYS A 165 -13.92 1.47 13.55
CA LYS A 165 -14.11 1.28 12.12
C LYS A 165 -12.94 1.90 11.38
N ILE A 166 -12.77 1.51 10.13
CA ILE A 166 -11.77 2.08 9.24
C ILE A 166 -12.48 3.05 8.31
N ALA A 167 -12.14 4.34 8.44
CA ALA A 167 -12.67 5.39 7.58
C ALA A 167 -11.69 5.70 6.44
N ILE A 168 -12.18 5.74 5.21
CA ILE A 168 -11.43 6.10 4.02
C ILE A 168 -11.97 7.43 3.50
N PHE A 169 -11.10 8.43 3.44
CA PHE A 169 -11.39 9.75 2.88
C PHE A 169 -10.72 9.86 1.51
N PHE A 170 -11.45 9.56 0.45
CA PHE A 170 -10.94 9.69 -0.91
C PHE A 170 -10.93 11.16 -1.32
N SER A 171 -9.76 11.68 -1.69
CA SER A 171 -9.59 13.12 -1.95
C SER A 171 -10.32 13.62 -3.19
N GLY A 172 -10.76 12.75 -4.08
CA GLY A 172 -11.32 13.11 -5.39
C GLY A 172 -10.28 13.43 -6.44
N VAL A 173 -8.98 13.25 -6.12
CA VAL A 173 -7.87 13.44 -7.05
C VAL A 173 -7.32 12.09 -7.43
N GLU A 174 -7.54 11.68 -8.67
CA GLU A 174 -7.08 10.41 -9.21
C GLU A 174 -5.56 10.40 -9.42
N ARG A 175 -4.99 9.21 -9.30
CA ARG A 175 -3.57 8.98 -9.47
C ARG A 175 -3.23 8.97 -10.97
N THR A 176 -2.38 9.88 -11.40
CA THR A 176 -1.57 9.63 -12.60
C THR A 176 -0.40 8.73 -12.20
N LEU A 177 0.02 7.79 -13.06
CA LEU A 177 1.19 6.92 -12.90
C LEU A 177 2.46 7.75 -12.56
N ALA A 178 2.62 8.14 -11.32
CA ALA A 178 3.71 9.02 -10.87
C ALA A 178 4.73 8.19 -10.09
N GLY A 179 5.29 7.14 -10.71
CA GLY A 179 6.39 6.36 -10.12
C GLY A 179 7.64 7.18 -9.83
N SER A 180 7.89 8.25 -10.60
CA SER A 180 9.15 9.01 -10.55
C SER A 180 9.40 9.68 -9.18
N ALA A 181 8.42 10.34 -8.58
CA ALA A 181 8.63 11.03 -7.31
C ALA A 181 8.80 10.05 -6.14
N PHE A 182 8.06 8.95 -6.13
CA PHE A 182 8.23 7.91 -5.12
C PHE A 182 9.59 7.20 -5.25
N ASN A 183 9.96 6.79 -6.45
CA ASN A 183 11.24 6.13 -6.72
C ASN A 183 12.41 7.01 -6.26
N MET A 184 12.35 8.32 -6.54
CA MET A 184 13.38 9.25 -6.06
C MET A 184 13.51 9.26 -4.52
N ARG A 185 12.41 9.13 -3.75
CA ARG A 185 12.50 9.02 -2.29
C ARG A 185 13.17 7.72 -1.85
N VAL A 186 12.90 6.63 -2.55
CA VAL A 186 13.58 5.35 -2.30
C VAL A 186 15.07 5.47 -2.59
N ASP A 187 15.46 6.08 -3.70
CA ASP A 187 16.87 6.30 -4.06
C ASP A 187 17.60 7.20 -3.04
N GLU A 188 16.96 8.26 -2.54
CA GLU A 188 17.48 9.12 -1.48
C GLU A 188 17.72 8.33 -0.18
N LEU A 189 16.80 7.41 0.18
CA LEU A 189 16.95 6.55 1.36
C LEU A 189 18.08 5.53 1.20
N LEU A 190 18.19 4.89 0.03
CA LEU A 190 19.29 3.97 -0.28
C LEU A 190 20.64 4.70 -0.24
N SER A 191 20.68 5.91 -0.79
CA SER A 191 21.89 6.75 -0.75
C SER A 191 22.28 7.12 0.68
N ALA A 192 21.30 7.42 1.54
CA ALA A 192 21.56 7.67 2.96
C ALA A 192 22.15 6.43 3.65
N ALA A 193 21.57 5.24 3.43
CA ALA A 193 22.07 4.01 3.99
C ALA A 193 23.51 3.73 3.56
N TYR A 194 23.78 3.82 2.25
CA TYR A 194 25.10 3.60 1.68
C TYR A 194 26.15 4.55 2.25
N ALA A 195 25.83 5.85 2.35
CA ALA A 195 26.71 6.85 2.92
C ALA A 195 26.98 6.61 4.42
N LEU A 196 25.95 6.24 5.21
CA LEU A 196 26.11 5.93 6.63
C LEU A 196 27.03 4.73 6.85
N MET A 197 26.89 3.66 6.06
CA MET A 197 27.76 2.49 6.11
C MET A 197 29.21 2.89 5.80
N ALA A 198 29.41 3.67 4.73
CA ALA A 198 30.73 4.15 4.35
C ALA A 198 31.38 5.05 5.45
N TYR A 199 30.61 5.98 6.04
CA TYR A 199 31.11 6.84 7.14
C TYR A 199 31.49 6.04 8.39
N ALA A 200 30.83 4.92 8.63
CA ALA A 200 31.11 4.04 9.77
C ALA A 200 32.22 3.02 9.50
N GLY A 201 32.78 2.98 8.28
CA GLY A 201 33.75 1.96 7.88
C GLY A 201 33.18 0.55 7.85
N MET A 202 31.85 0.43 7.66
CA MET A 202 31.18 -0.86 7.46
C MET A 202 31.44 -1.38 6.05
N ASP A 203 31.37 -2.68 5.86
CA ASP A 203 31.29 -3.25 4.52
C ASP A 203 29.92 -2.92 3.93
N TYR A 204 29.90 -2.17 2.82
CA TYR A 204 28.66 -1.69 2.19
C TYR A 204 28.39 -2.31 0.80
N GLY A 205 29.26 -3.20 0.31
CA GLY A 205 29.05 -3.94 -0.92
C GLY A 205 28.61 -3.07 -2.12
N LYS A 206 27.65 -3.55 -2.89
CA LYS A 206 27.08 -2.80 -4.01
C LYS A 206 26.00 -1.84 -3.53
N PHE A 207 25.85 -0.71 -4.20
CA PHE A 207 24.78 0.27 -3.92
C PHE A 207 23.37 -0.35 -3.94
N SER A 208 23.11 -1.26 -4.88
CA SER A 208 21.83 -1.96 -5.00
C SER A 208 21.51 -2.91 -3.83
N GLU A 209 22.51 -3.25 -3.02
CA GLU A 209 22.39 -4.12 -1.84
C GLU A 209 22.30 -3.31 -0.54
N ALA A 210 22.50 -2.00 -0.61
CA ALA A 210 22.38 -1.12 0.54
C ALA A 210 20.95 -1.09 1.06
N ALA A 211 20.78 -1.20 2.38
CA ALA A 211 19.49 -1.03 3.01
C ALA A 211 19.65 -0.43 4.40
N THR A 212 18.78 0.52 4.73
CA THR A 212 18.77 1.17 6.05
C THR A 212 18.59 0.16 7.19
N ARG A 213 17.97 -0.98 6.90
CA ARG A 213 17.80 -2.10 7.86
C ARG A 213 19.10 -2.64 8.41
N PHE A 214 20.19 -2.57 7.64
CA PHE A 214 21.52 -3.07 8.03
C PHE A 214 22.39 -2.03 8.72
N VAL A 215 21.92 -0.79 8.80
CA VAL A 215 22.63 0.31 9.47
C VAL A 215 22.11 0.45 10.90
N PRO A 216 22.91 0.18 11.94
CA PRO A 216 22.53 0.38 13.33
C PRO A 216 22.07 1.83 13.61
N VAL A 217 21.08 2.00 14.47
CA VAL A 217 20.54 3.33 14.80
C VAL A 217 21.59 4.27 15.41
N GLU A 218 22.58 3.72 16.13
CA GLU A 218 23.72 4.46 16.72
C GLU A 218 24.60 5.07 15.62
N ILE A 219 24.79 4.37 14.51
CA ILE A 219 25.51 4.86 13.34
C ILE A 219 24.75 6.00 12.70
N TYR A 220 23.43 5.85 12.53
CA TYR A 220 22.57 6.94 12.05
C TYR A 220 22.71 8.18 12.96
N HIS A 221 22.54 8.05 14.27
CA HIS A 221 22.65 9.19 15.20
C HIS A 221 24.03 9.85 15.16
N ARG A 222 25.12 9.07 15.01
CA ARG A 222 26.48 9.58 14.94
C ARG A 222 26.77 10.39 13.67
N TYR A 223 26.21 9.97 12.53
CA TYR A 223 26.62 10.49 11.23
C TYR A 223 25.50 11.23 10.47
N LYS A 224 24.27 11.32 10.99
CA LYS A 224 23.14 11.94 10.28
C LYS A 224 23.39 13.40 9.89
N SER A 225 24.19 14.15 10.66
CA SER A 225 24.56 15.53 10.34
C SER A 225 25.51 15.68 9.15
N ARG A 226 26.11 14.58 8.68
CA ARG A 226 26.98 14.56 7.50
C ARG A 226 26.22 14.21 6.22
N LEU A 227 24.98 13.77 6.33
CA LEU A 227 24.14 13.47 5.17
C LEU A 227 23.64 14.77 4.54
N PRO A 228 23.44 14.79 3.20
CA PRO A 228 22.62 15.80 2.56
C PRO A 228 21.25 15.90 3.24
N GLU A 229 20.69 17.11 3.29
CA GLU A 229 19.47 17.37 4.05
C GLU A 229 18.29 16.47 3.66
N SER A 230 18.07 16.25 2.35
CA SER A 230 17.02 15.35 1.89
C SER A 230 17.25 13.91 2.34
N TRP A 231 18.48 13.39 2.25
CA TRP A 231 18.82 12.05 2.69
C TRP A 231 18.65 11.87 4.19
N ALA A 232 19.08 12.88 4.97
CA ALA A 232 18.91 12.89 6.42
C ALA A 232 17.42 12.80 6.80
N ARG A 233 16.53 13.55 6.11
CA ARG A 233 15.08 13.46 6.32
C ARG A 233 14.52 12.09 5.98
N ARG A 234 14.95 11.44 4.87
CA ARG A 234 14.49 10.07 4.52
C ARG A 234 14.93 9.07 5.58
N ALA A 235 16.19 9.16 6.03
CA ALA A 235 16.69 8.31 7.10
C ALA A 235 15.92 8.54 8.42
N GLU A 236 15.66 9.80 8.81
CA GLU A 236 14.83 10.14 9.99
C GLU A 236 13.45 9.50 9.89
N HIS A 237 12.80 9.60 8.71
CA HIS A 237 11.52 8.94 8.49
C HIS A 237 11.63 7.44 8.74
N TRP A 238 12.59 6.77 8.13
CA TRP A 238 12.73 5.32 8.23
C TRP A 238 12.99 4.84 9.66
N TYR A 239 13.96 5.45 10.38
CA TYR A 239 14.28 5.04 11.75
C TYR A 239 13.12 5.28 12.71
N THR A 240 12.46 6.43 12.59
CA THR A 240 11.30 6.74 13.42
C THR A 240 10.08 5.92 13.08
N GLU A 241 9.86 5.53 11.80
CA GLU A 241 8.81 4.60 11.41
C GLU A 241 9.08 3.19 11.94
N PHE A 242 10.34 2.74 11.88
CA PHE A 242 10.71 1.43 12.38
C PHE A 242 10.40 1.27 13.88
N ASP A 243 10.67 2.31 14.68
CA ASP A 243 10.28 2.37 16.10
C ASP A 243 8.74 2.43 16.27
N ARG A 244 8.07 3.32 15.53
CA ARG A 244 6.61 3.49 15.62
C ARG A 244 5.85 2.21 15.30
N VAL A 245 6.28 1.46 14.29
CA VAL A 245 5.65 0.19 13.91
C VAL A 245 5.75 -0.83 15.05
N GLN A 246 6.90 -0.94 15.71
CA GLN A 246 7.09 -1.87 16.83
C GLN A 246 6.23 -1.46 18.03
N ARG A 247 6.25 -0.18 18.39
CA ARG A 247 5.42 0.37 19.48
C ARG A 247 3.92 0.25 19.16
N GLY A 248 3.54 0.43 17.89
CA GLY A 248 2.16 0.25 17.44
C GLY A 248 1.68 -1.19 17.57
N ALA A 249 2.49 -2.16 17.16
CA ALA A 249 2.17 -3.58 17.36
C ALA A 249 2.01 -3.92 18.85
N GLU A 250 2.86 -3.36 19.70
CA GLU A 250 2.78 -3.55 21.15
C GLU A 250 1.54 -2.87 21.77
N ALA A 251 1.21 -1.66 21.33
CA ALA A 251 -0.03 -0.98 21.73
C ALA A 251 -1.27 -1.81 21.36
N TRP A 252 -1.29 -2.38 20.15
CA TRP A 252 -2.38 -3.27 19.72
C TRP A 252 -2.49 -4.52 20.58
N ARG A 253 -1.36 -5.19 20.91
CA ARG A 253 -1.37 -6.37 21.81
C ARG A 253 -1.96 -6.06 23.18
N ARG A 254 -1.74 -4.84 23.69
CA ARG A 254 -2.33 -4.39 24.96
C ARG A 254 -3.78 -3.91 24.83
N GLY A 255 -4.33 -3.82 23.61
CA GLY A 255 -5.66 -3.26 23.37
C GLY A 255 -5.70 -1.73 23.42
N ASP A 256 -4.56 -1.06 23.38
CA ASP A 256 -4.43 0.39 23.46
C ASP A 256 -4.58 1.02 22.07
N LEU A 257 -5.83 1.13 21.64
CA LEU A 257 -6.17 1.71 20.32
C LEU A 257 -5.83 3.20 20.24
N GLU A 258 -5.87 3.93 21.34
CA GLU A 258 -5.54 5.36 21.38
C GLU A 258 -4.05 5.58 21.11
N GLU A 259 -3.18 4.78 21.76
CA GLU A 259 -1.73 4.87 21.50
C GLU A 259 -1.40 4.42 20.07
N TYR A 260 -2.03 3.35 19.56
CA TYR A 260 -1.87 2.93 18.17
C TYR A 260 -2.27 4.05 17.20
N GLY A 261 -3.41 4.69 17.46
CA GLY A 261 -3.92 5.81 16.67
C GLY A 261 -2.98 7.03 16.71
N ARG A 262 -2.51 7.40 17.91
CA ARG A 262 -1.54 8.49 18.09
C ARG A 262 -0.26 8.25 17.27
N LEU A 263 0.28 7.04 17.32
CA LEU A 263 1.44 6.64 16.52
C LEU A 263 1.15 6.71 15.01
N SER A 264 -0.07 6.37 14.57
CA SER A 264 -0.49 6.52 13.17
C SER A 264 -0.51 7.99 12.74
N PHE A 265 -0.98 8.90 13.57
CA PHE A 265 -0.88 10.35 13.30
C PHE A 265 0.57 10.81 13.24
N GLU A 266 1.43 10.38 14.13
CA GLU A 266 2.86 10.70 14.07
C GLU A 266 3.52 10.19 12.78
N SER A 267 3.14 9.00 12.30
CA SER A 267 3.56 8.46 11.02
C SER A 267 3.11 9.36 9.86
N GLY A 268 1.85 9.80 9.85
CA GLY A 268 1.34 10.75 8.86
C GLY A 268 2.10 12.08 8.87
N LYS A 269 2.39 12.62 10.06
CA LYS A 269 3.22 13.83 10.22
C LYS A 269 4.62 13.65 9.65
N SER A 270 5.28 12.53 9.97
CA SER A 270 6.60 12.20 9.45
C SER A 270 6.60 12.00 7.92
N SER A 271 5.52 11.42 7.37
CA SER A 271 5.33 11.31 5.92
C SER A 271 5.31 12.69 5.24
N ILE A 272 4.67 13.68 5.86
CA ILE A 272 4.63 15.06 5.35
C ILE A 272 6.00 15.75 5.48
N GLN A 273 6.63 15.65 6.65
CA GLN A 273 7.81 16.45 7.00
C GLN A 273 9.11 15.82 6.52
N ASN A 274 9.24 14.50 6.66
CA ASN A 274 10.49 13.78 6.42
C ASN A 274 10.49 13.01 5.11
N TRP A 275 9.37 12.36 4.75
CA TRP A 275 9.25 11.71 3.44
C TRP A 275 8.84 12.69 2.34
N GLU A 276 8.33 13.86 2.72
CA GLU A 276 7.89 14.96 1.84
C GLU A 276 6.84 14.52 0.83
N THR A 277 5.84 13.81 1.31
CA THR A 277 4.64 13.42 0.56
C THR A 277 3.42 14.23 1.01
N GLY A 278 2.30 14.00 0.35
CA GLY A 278 1.05 14.69 0.59
C GLY A 278 0.80 15.80 -0.41
N SER A 279 -0.19 15.59 -1.31
CA SER A 279 -0.76 16.70 -2.07
C SER A 279 -1.45 17.70 -1.14
N PRO A 280 -1.76 18.92 -1.59
CA PRO A 280 -2.52 19.88 -0.79
C PRO A 280 -3.82 19.29 -0.24
N GLU A 281 -4.51 18.48 -1.04
CA GLU A 281 -5.77 17.82 -0.68
C GLU A 281 -5.56 16.79 0.44
N LEU A 282 -4.56 15.93 0.32
CA LEU A 282 -4.25 14.92 1.34
C LEU A 282 -3.76 15.56 2.64
N LYS A 283 -2.94 16.61 2.56
CA LYS A 283 -2.51 17.37 3.74
C LYS A 283 -3.69 18.01 4.46
N LYS A 284 -4.67 18.51 3.69
CA LYS A 284 -5.90 19.07 4.28
C LYS A 284 -6.76 18.00 4.94
N LEU A 285 -6.93 16.84 4.32
CA LEU A 285 -7.63 15.72 4.96
C LEU A 285 -6.92 15.29 6.24
N TYR A 286 -5.60 15.15 6.20
CA TYR A 286 -4.80 14.82 7.40
C TYR A 286 -4.99 15.87 8.51
N GLU A 287 -4.92 17.16 8.19
CA GLU A 287 -5.18 18.24 9.16
C GLU A 287 -6.58 18.13 9.77
N LEU A 288 -7.59 17.86 8.95
CA LEU A 288 -8.98 17.72 9.44
C LEU A 288 -9.12 16.49 10.34
N MET A 289 -8.50 15.35 9.97
CA MET A 289 -8.52 14.14 10.81
C MET A 289 -7.91 14.40 12.19
N THR A 290 -6.78 15.11 12.27
CA THR A 290 -6.11 15.40 13.56
C THR A 290 -6.89 16.34 14.48
N ARG A 291 -7.94 16.98 13.98
CA ARG A 291 -8.76 17.98 14.70
C ARG A 291 -10.24 17.59 14.86
N THR A 292 -10.58 16.37 14.48
CA THR A 292 -11.97 15.89 14.52
C THR A 292 -12.11 14.85 15.61
N ASP A 293 -13.01 15.09 16.55
CA ASP A 293 -13.30 14.17 17.65
C ASP A 293 -13.81 12.82 17.13
N GLY A 294 -13.49 11.75 17.83
CA GLY A 294 -13.84 10.39 17.46
C GLY A 294 -12.86 9.74 16.48
N ILE A 295 -11.80 10.42 16.03
CA ILE A 295 -10.74 9.83 15.23
C ILE A 295 -9.56 9.49 16.15
N TYR A 296 -9.31 8.18 16.32
CA TYR A 296 -8.18 7.70 17.13
C TYR A 296 -6.83 7.97 16.47
N GLY A 297 -6.74 7.84 15.14
CA GLY A 297 -5.53 8.07 14.39
C GLY A 297 -5.74 7.87 12.90
N GLY A 298 -4.76 8.32 12.11
CA GLY A 298 -4.85 8.19 10.66
C GLY A 298 -3.63 8.75 9.92
N ARG A 299 -3.53 8.39 8.65
CA ARG A 299 -2.44 8.80 7.78
C ARG A 299 -2.85 8.70 6.30
N PHE A 300 -1.94 9.07 5.40
CA PHE A 300 -2.09 8.79 3.98
C PHE A 300 -2.08 7.28 3.72
N SER A 301 -2.83 6.84 2.74
CA SER A 301 -2.73 5.51 2.18
C SER A 301 -1.78 5.49 0.98
N GLY A 302 -1.02 4.41 0.83
CA GLY A 302 -0.05 4.23 -0.25
C GLY A 302 1.08 5.26 -0.23
N ALA A 303 1.57 5.64 -1.41
CA ALA A 303 2.69 6.57 -1.56
C ALA A 303 2.42 8.01 -1.11
N GLY A 304 1.16 8.37 -0.83
CA GLY A 304 0.80 9.67 -0.27
C GLY A 304 0.88 10.86 -1.22
N PHE A 305 1.00 10.66 -2.54
CA PHE A 305 1.04 11.78 -3.50
C PHE A 305 -0.36 12.21 -3.95
N LYS A 306 -1.33 11.27 -4.01
CA LYS A 306 -2.74 11.47 -4.36
C LYS A 306 -3.57 10.34 -3.74
N GLY A 307 -4.88 10.32 -3.94
CA GLY A 307 -5.75 9.24 -3.51
C GLY A 307 -6.45 9.51 -2.20
N CYS A 308 -6.18 8.76 -1.14
CA CYS A 308 -6.94 8.86 0.10
C CYS A 308 -6.10 8.96 1.37
N CYS A 309 -6.76 9.42 2.43
CA CYS A 309 -6.35 9.19 3.81
C CYS A 309 -7.19 8.07 4.42
N MET A 310 -6.61 7.35 5.37
CA MET A 310 -7.28 6.34 6.17
C MET A 310 -7.20 6.71 7.65
N ALA A 311 -8.23 6.36 8.40
CA ALA A 311 -8.28 6.58 9.84
C ALA A 311 -8.97 5.44 10.58
N LEU A 312 -8.55 5.19 11.82
CA LEU A 312 -9.31 4.42 12.80
C LEU A 312 -10.22 5.37 13.56
N ILE A 313 -11.49 5.10 13.56
CA ILE A 313 -12.51 5.98 14.15
C ILE A 313 -13.39 5.23 15.14
N ASP A 314 -13.92 5.95 16.12
CA ASP A 314 -15.01 5.47 16.96
C ASP A 314 -16.31 5.39 16.12
N PRO A 315 -16.95 4.21 16.04
CA PRO A 315 -18.20 4.06 15.28
C PRO A 315 -19.32 5.01 15.72
N ALA A 316 -19.36 5.39 16.99
CA ALA A 316 -20.36 6.32 17.51
C ALA A 316 -20.24 7.72 16.92
N PHE A 317 -19.08 8.09 16.39
CA PHE A 317 -18.82 9.39 15.77
C PHE A 317 -18.86 9.37 14.23
N ALA A 318 -19.09 8.21 13.60
CA ALA A 318 -18.94 8.03 12.15
C ALA A 318 -19.67 9.09 11.32
N GLU A 319 -20.97 9.33 11.60
CA GLU A 319 -21.78 10.32 10.88
C GLU A 319 -21.30 11.78 11.11
N SER A 320 -20.88 12.09 12.34
CA SER A 320 -20.38 13.44 12.66
C SER A 320 -19.02 13.69 12.03
N ILE A 321 -18.16 12.68 11.95
CA ILE A 321 -16.87 12.73 11.27
C ILE A 321 -17.08 12.95 9.77
N GLU A 322 -17.90 12.12 9.13
CA GLU A 322 -18.23 12.27 7.71
C GLU A 322 -18.71 13.68 7.40
N ARG A 323 -19.73 14.15 8.11
CA ARG A 323 -20.31 15.48 7.91
C ARG A 323 -19.28 16.59 8.11
N THR A 324 -18.50 16.52 9.19
CA THR A 324 -17.53 17.57 9.58
C THR A 324 -16.36 17.65 8.60
N VAL A 325 -15.76 16.48 8.30
CA VAL A 325 -14.59 16.42 7.41
C VAL A 325 -15.02 16.77 5.98
N SER A 326 -16.10 16.17 5.47
CA SER A 326 -16.60 16.43 4.11
C SER A 326 -16.93 17.92 3.91
N LYS A 327 -17.63 18.54 4.86
CA LYS A 327 -17.99 19.97 4.77
C LYS A 327 -16.73 20.83 4.68
N LYS A 328 -15.83 20.72 5.66
CA LYS A 328 -14.60 21.55 5.72
C LYS A 328 -13.63 21.28 4.56
N TYR A 329 -13.59 20.04 4.09
CA TYR A 329 -12.76 19.66 2.94
C TYR A 329 -13.30 20.28 1.65
N LEU A 330 -14.60 20.19 1.39
CA LEU A 330 -15.23 20.73 0.19
C LEU A 330 -15.38 22.26 0.24
N GLU A 331 -15.31 22.89 1.41
CA GLU A 331 -15.11 24.33 1.55
C GLU A 331 -13.71 24.76 1.08
N ALA A 332 -12.67 23.97 1.41
CA ALA A 332 -11.30 24.24 0.96
C ALA A 332 -11.08 23.90 -0.52
N PHE A 333 -11.77 22.88 -1.05
CA PHE A 333 -11.63 22.40 -2.44
C PHE A 333 -12.99 22.25 -3.12
N PRO A 334 -13.68 23.35 -3.45
CA PRO A 334 -15.05 23.31 -4.04
C PRO A 334 -15.13 22.54 -5.37
N GLY A 335 -14.03 22.53 -6.15
CA GLY A 335 -13.95 21.83 -7.44
C GLY A 335 -13.91 20.31 -7.33
N LEU A 336 -13.82 19.76 -6.12
CA LEU A 336 -13.84 18.31 -5.86
C LEU A 336 -15.24 17.80 -5.43
N ARG A 337 -16.27 18.65 -5.47
CA ARG A 337 -17.66 18.20 -5.28
C ARG A 337 -18.03 17.15 -6.32
N GLY A 338 -18.62 16.04 -5.86
CA GLY A 338 -18.95 14.88 -6.70
C GLY A 338 -17.78 13.94 -7.01
N LYS A 339 -16.54 14.30 -6.61
CA LYS A 339 -15.35 13.45 -6.74
C LYS A 339 -14.84 12.94 -5.40
N TYR A 340 -14.90 13.77 -4.35
CA TYR A 340 -14.62 13.37 -2.98
C TYR A 340 -15.63 12.34 -2.49
N SER A 341 -15.18 11.34 -1.75
CA SER A 341 -16.07 10.38 -1.09
C SER A 341 -15.52 9.92 0.26
N PHE A 342 -16.44 9.53 1.14
CA PHE A 342 -16.16 8.92 2.43
C PHE A 342 -16.68 7.48 2.40
N HIS A 343 -15.87 6.53 2.89
CA HIS A 343 -16.24 5.13 2.99
C HIS A 343 -15.93 4.61 4.38
N LEU A 344 -16.89 3.93 4.97
CA LEU A 344 -16.72 3.23 6.23
C LEU A 344 -16.53 1.74 5.96
N CYS A 345 -15.49 1.16 6.56
CA CYS A 345 -15.07 -0.20 6.30
C CYS A 345 -14.86 -0.98 7.60
N ASP A 346 -14.98 -2.28 7.51
CA ASP A 346 -14.54 -3.23 8.53
C ASP A 346 -13.21 -3.90 8.12
N SER A 347 -12.50 -4.47 9.09
CA SER A 347 -11.40 -5.37 8.77
C SER A 347 -11.93 -6.65 8.10
N ALA A 348 -11.13 -7.23 7.22
CA ALA A 348 -11.50 -8.42 6.46
C ALA A 348 -10.38 -9.46 6.45
N ASP A 349 -10.72 -10.67 6.03
CA ASP A 349 -9.73 -11.68 5.67
C ASP A 349 -9.05 -11.30 4.35
N GLY A 350 -7.82 -11.75 4.18
CA GLY A 350 -7.11 -11.69 2.91
C GLY A 350 -7.75 -12.62 1.87
N VAL A 351 -7.14 -12.69 0.69
CA VAL A 351 -7.61 -13.57 -0.39
C VAL A 351 -7.53 -15.04 0.03
N SER A 352 -8.57 -15.82 -0.27
CA SER A 352 -8.53 -17.28 -0.14
C SER A 352 -7.78 -17.88 -1.32
N LEU A 353 -6.70 -18.61 -1.04
CA LEU A 353 -5.89 -19.35 -2.02
C LEU A 353 -6.48 -20.73 -2.31
#